data_2927b2d86da1303334e27d5ae8b7cda4
#
_entry.id   2927b2d86da1303334e27d5ae8b7cda4
#
_cell.length_a   1.000
_cell.length_b   1.000
_cell.length_c   1.000
_cell.angle_alpha   90.00
_cell.angle_beta   90.00
_cell.angle_gamma   90.00
#
_symmetry.space_group_name_H-M   'P 1'
#
loop_
_entity.id
_entity.type
_entity.pdbx_description
1 polymer ?
#
loop_
_entity_poly.entity_id
_entity_poly.type
_entity_poly.pdbx_seq_one_letter_code
_entity_poly.pdbx_strand_id
1 'polypeptide(L)'
;MPSIFTQIRNGSLPGCIIHEDRDCFVILTNMPHNPGHLLIIPSEEVADWYDLKPETYSHLMGAAKYFGKATKEIYGCPKVSLLSVGFDIPHVHIHVFSLFGIADIDHGNAKPSSMQEREIEAEKFKKYLNKNTEGSLW
;
A
#
# COMPACT_ATOMS: atom_id res chain seq x y z
N MET A 1 -14.75 -10.13 -14.24
CA MET A 1 -15.02 -9.62 -12.87
C MET A 1 -13.89 -8.72 -12.41
N PRO A 2 -14.18 -7.53 -11.89
CA PRO A 2 -13.13 -6.70 -11.29
C PRO A 2 -12.54 -7.38 -10.05
N SER A 3 -11.25 -7.16 -9.82
CA SER A 3 -10.59 -7.67 -8.63
C SER A 3 -11.18 -7.06 -7.36
N ILE A 4 -10.92 -7.66 -6.21
CA ILE A 4 -11.36 -7.09 -4.94
C ILE A 4 -10.76 -5.69 -4.73
N PHE A 5 -9.55 -5.43 -5.23
CA PHE A 5 -8.94 -4.11 -5.13
C PHE A 5 -9.69 -3.07 -5.94
N THR A 6 -10.07 -3.39 -7.17
CA THR A 6 -10.91 -2.49 -7.98
C THR A 6 -12.25 -2.25 -7.31
N GLN A 7 -12.83 -3.27 -6.70
CA GLN A 7 -14.09 -3.14 -5.96
C GLN A 7 -13.96 -2.24 -4.72
N ILE A 8 -12.81 -2.27 -4.06
CA ILE A 8 -12.53 -1.34 -2.96
C ILE A 8 -12.42 0.09 -3.51
N ARG A 9 -11.69 0.26 -4.61
CA ARG A 9 -11.51 1.58 -5.22
C ARG A 9 -12.84 2.21 -5.66
N ASN A 10 -13.73 1.43 -6.24
CA ASN A 10 -15.01 1.95 -6.75
C ASN A 10 -16.12 2.00 -5.70
N GLY A 11 -15.82 1.62 -4.46
CA GLY A 11 -16.78 1.67 -3.36
C GLY A 11 -17.69 0.46 -3.22
N SER A 12 -17.53 -0.57 -4.07
CA SER A 12 -18.36 -1.78 -3.99
C SER A 12 -18.03 -2.65 -2.78
N LEU A 13 -16.79 -2.57 -2.30
CA LEU A 13 -16.33 -3.24 -1.09
C LEU A 13 -15.74 -2.22 -0.13
N PRO A 14 -15.86 -2.45 1.19
CA PRO A 14 -15.25 -1.56 2.16
C PRO A 14 -13.71 -1.66 2.11
N GLY A 15 -13.04 -0.54 2.31
CA GLY A 15 -11.59 -0.47 2.35
C GLY A 15 -11.15 0.91 2.80
N CYS A 16 -9.89 1.01 3.19
CA CYS A 16 -9.33 2.24 3.72
C CYS A 16 -8.32 2.82 2.71
N ILE A 17 -8.78 3.73 1.87
CA ILE A 17 -7.97 4.35 0.81
C ILE A 17 -7.32 5.61 1.37
N ILE A 18 -5.98 5.72 1.25
CA ILE A 18 -5.24 6.89 1.71
C ILE A 18 -4.75 7.77 0.56
N HIS A 19 -4.75 7.26 -0.65
CA HIS A 19 -4.37 8.01 -1.84
C HIS A 19 -4.94 7.32 -3.07
N GLU A 20 -5.37 8.11 -4.05
CA GLU A 20 -5.69 7.58 -5.38
C GLU A 20 -5.43 8.64 -6.44
N ASP A 21 -4.95 8.17 -7.57
CA ASP A 21 -4.79 8.99 -8.77
C ASP A 21 -5.19 8.14 -9.99
N ARG A 22 -4.93 8.64 -11.19
CA ARG A 22 -5.32 7.93 -12.41
C ARG A 22 -4.67 6.55 -12.52
N ASP A 23 -3.43 6.43 -12.10
CA ASP A 23 -2.60 5.25 -12.37
C ASP A 23 -2.50 4.27 -11.21
N CYS A 24 -2.71 4.71 -9.98
CA CYS A 24 -2.64 3.82 -8.82
C CYS A 24 -3.50 4.31 -7.65
N PHE A 25 -3.66 3.44 -6.68
CA PHE A 25 -4.26 3.79 -5.39
C PHE A 25 -3.56 3.04 -4.28
N VAL A 26 -3.65 3.57 -3.08
CA VAL A 26 -2.95 3.05 -1.91
C VAL A 26 -3.97 2.83 -0.80
N ILE A 27 -3.99 1.60 -0.27
CA ILE A 27 -4.90 1.23 0.81
C ILE A 27 -4.14 0.64 1.97
N LEU A 28 -4.79 0.57 3.12
CA LEU A 28 -4.29 -0.22 4.26
C LEU A 28 -4.84 -1.62 4.15
N THR A 29 -3.98 -2.61 4.31
CA THR A 29 -4.40 -4.02 4.25
C THR A 29 -5.20 -4.41 5.48
N ASN A 30 -6.13 -5.35 5.31
CA ASN A 30 -6.86 -5.93 6.43
C ASN A 30 -6.08 -7.03 7.18
N MET A 31 -4.89 -7.39 6.67
CA MET A 31 -4.01 -8.39 7.29
C MET A 31 -2.59 -7.84 7.43
N PRO A 32 -2.40 -6.79 8.25
CA PRO A 32 -1.08 -6.17 8.39
C PRO A 32 -0.07 -7.06 9.10
N HIS A 33 1.18 -6.99 8.62
CA HIS A 33 2.33 -7.52 9.36
C HIS A 33 2.66 -6.62 10.54
N ASN A 34 2.53 -5.31 10.33
CA ASN A 34 2.67 -4.29 11.37
C ASN A 34 1.64 -3.18 11.11
N PRO A 35 1.29 -2.37 12.12
CA PRO A 35 0.39 -1.24 11.91
C PRO A 35 0.86 -0.35 10.77
N GLY A 36 -0.07 0.09 9.93
CA GLY A 36 0.24 0.94 8.79
C GLY A 36 0.73 0.21 7.55
N HIS A 37 0.55 -1.10 7.48
CA HIS A 37 0.92 -1.91 6.33
C HIS A 37 0.08 -1.50 5.10
N LEU A 38 0.76 -0.98 4.08
CA LEU A 38 0.14 -0.46 2.87
C LEU A 38 0.18 -1.45 1.73
N LEU A 39 -0.83 -1.37 0.87
CA LEU A 39 -0.82 -1.99 -0.45
C LEU A 39 -0.87 -0.88 -1.49
N ILE A 40 0.08 -0.89 -2.41
CA ILE A 40 0.14 0.06 -3.53
C ILE A 40 -0.28 -0.71 -4.77
N ILE A 41 -1.35 -0.27 -5.43
CA ILE A 41 -2.07 -1.06 -6.41
C ILE A 41 -2.24 -0.24 -7.68
N PRO A 42 -1.84 -0.78 -8.86
CA PRO A 42 -2.09 -0.08 -10.11
C PRO A 42 -3.56 -0.11 -10.47
N SER A 43 -4.03 0.93 -11.17
CA SER A 43 -5.41 0.98 -11.64
C SER A 43 -5.71 -0.13 -12.64
N GLU A 44 -4.75 -0.48 -13.50
CA GLU A 44 -4.94 -1.58 -14.44
C GLU A 44 -4.81 -2.93 -13.72
N GLU A 45 -5.68 -3.86 -14.09
CA GLU A 45 -5.70 -5.20 -13.51
C GLU A 45 -4.74 -6.12 -14.25
N VAL A 46 -3.48 -6.10 -13.83
CA VAL A 46 -2.41 -6.95 -14.37
C VAL A 46 -1.94 -7.86 -13.24
N ALA A 47 -1.77 -9.14 -13.52
CA ALA A 47 -1.45 -10.13 -12.51
C ALA A 47 -0.02 -9.99 -11.95
N ASP A 48 0.95 -9.71 -12.82
CA ASP A 48 2.36 -9.73 -12.47
C ASP A 48 3.03 -8.37 -12.71
N TRP A 49 3.87 -7.94 -11.77
CA TRP A 49 4.48 -6.61 -11.82
C TRP A 49 5.36 -6.41 -13.06
N TYR A 50 5.97 -7.47 -13.57
CA TYR A 50 6.85 -7.39 -14.75
C TYR A 50 6.07 -7.30 -16.06
N ASP A 51 4.74 -7.41 -16.02
CA ASP A 51 3.86 -7.22 -17.18
C ASP A 51 3.18 -5.85 -17.20
N LEU A 52 3.46 -5.00 -16.21
CA LEU A 52 2.95 -3.63 -16.19
C LEU A 52 3.55 -2.80 -17.32
N LYS A 53 2.78 -1.85 -17.85
CA LYS A 53 3.33 -0.87 -18.79
C LYS A 53 4.47 -0.08 -18.11
N PRO A 54 5.51 0.32 -18.86
CA PRO A 54 6.63 1.06 -18.28
C PRO A 54 6.22 2.29 -17.47
N GLU A 55 5.24 3.06 -17.96
CA GLU A 55 4.76 4.26 -17.28
C GLU A 55 4.06 3.92 -15.95
N THR A 56 3.24 2.87 -15.97
CA THR A 56 2.55 2.40 -14.76
C THR A 56 3.54 1.87 -13.75
N TYR A 57 4.51 1.09 -14.22
CA TYR A 57 5.57 0.55 -13.35
C TYR A 57 6.33 1.70 -12.66
N SER A 58 6.77 2.68 -13.44
CA SER A 58 7.52 3.82 -12.89
C SER A 58 6.70 4.61 -11.88
N HIS A 59 5.44 4.85 -12.17
CA HIS A 59 4.54 5.56 -11.26
C HIS A 59 4.34 4.78 -9.96
N LEU A 60 4.13 3.47 -10.08
CA LEU A 60 3.90 2.59 -8.94
C LEU A 60 5.13 2.54 -8.03
N MET A 61 6.32 2.43 -8.62
CA MET A 61 7.57 2.42 -7.85
C MET A 61 7.86 3.78 -7.20
N GLY A 62 7.49 4.86 -7.87
CA GLY A 62 7.55 6.20 -7.28
C GLY A 62 6.67 6.32 -6.06
N ALA A 63 5.45 5.78 -6.13
CA ALA A 63 4.54 5.73 -4.99
C ALA A 63 5.14 4.90 -3.85
N ALA A 64 5.71 3.73 -4.17
CA ALA A 64 6.36 2.88 -3.18
C ALA A 64 7.51 3.62 -2.47
N LYS A 65 8.30 4.36 -3.22
CA LYS A 65 9.39 5.17 -2.66
C LYS A 65 8.85 6.23 -1.70
N TYR A 66 7.83 6.96 -2.13
CA TYR A 66 7.21 8.01 -1.32
C TYR A 66 6.63 7.44 -0.02
N PHE A 67 5.81 6.41 -0.12
CA PHE A 67 5.16 5.82 1.04
C PHE A 67 6.13 5.02 1.91
N GLY A 68 7.23 4.52 1.35
CA GLY A 68 8.32 3.93 2.12
C GLY A 68 8.96 4.93 3.07
N LYS A 69 9.26 6.14 2.57
CA LYS A 69 9.78 7.21 3.40
C LYS A 69 8.77 7.65 4.45
N ALA A 70 7.50 7.76 4.07
CA ALA A 70 6.43 8.10 5.01
C ALA A 70 6.35 7.07 6.14
N THR A 71 6.40 5.79 5.80
CA THR A 71 6.36 4.70 6.78
C THR A 71 7.50 4.82 7.78
N LYS A 72 8.72 5.06 7.28
CA LYS A 72 9.88 5.22 8.15
C LYS A 72 9.71 6.39 9.12
N GLU A 73 9.25 7.52 8.62
CA GLU A 73 9.06 8.71 9.47
C GLU A 73 7.94 8.52 10.49
N ILE A 74 6.82 7.95 10.07
CA ILE A 74 5.65 7.77 10.94
C ILE A 74 5.94 6.78 12.06
N TYR A 75 6.57 5.64 11.72
CA TYR A 75 6.72 4.53 12.68
C TYR A 75 8.11 4.43 13.29
N GLY A 76 9.07 5.20 12.82
CA GLY A 76 10.43 5.17 13.37
C GLY A 76 11.12 3.83 13.22
N CYS A 77 10.78 3.05 12.20
CA CYS A 77 11.33 1.72 12.00
C CYS A 77 12.72 1.75 11.36
N PRO A 78 13.59 0.76 11.64
CA PRO A 78 14.91 0.70 11.01
C PRO A 78 14.87 0.46 9.50
N LYS A 79 13.89 -0.31 9.03
CA LYS A 79 13.74 -0.67 7.61
C LYS A 79 12.28 -0.67 7.21
N VAL A 80 12.04 -0.61 5.90
CA VAL A 80 10.70 -0.70 5.31
C VAL A 80 10.76 -1.77 4.23
N SER A 81 9.75 -2.64 4.20
CA SER A 81 9.67 -3.69 3.19
C SER A 81 9.19 -3.15 1.85
N LEU A 82 9.56 -3.84 0.80
CA LEU A 82 9.00 -3.69 -0.54
C LEU A 82 8.81 -5.10 -1.08
N LEU A 83 7.57 -5.56 -1.16
CA LEU A 83 7.27 -6.96 -1.45
C LEU A 83 6.10 -7.07 -2.41
N SER A 84 6.24 -7.90 -3.45
CA SER A 84 5.14 -8.25 -4.35
C SER A 84 5.15 -9.76 -4.56
N VAL A 85 4.05 -10.42 -4.21
CA VAL A 85 3.94 -11.89 -4.29
C VAL A 85 2.82 -12.28 -5.26
N GLY A 86 1.57 -11.98 -4.94
CA GLY A 86 0.46 -12.09 -5.88
C GLY A 86 -0.14 -13.47 -6.10
N PHE A 87 0.09 -14.43 -5.21
CA PHE A 87 -0.53 -15.76 -5.34
C PHE A 87 -2.03 -15.75 -5.07
N ASP A 88 -2.48 -14.85 -4.20
CA ASP A 88 -3.86 -14.80 -3.73
C ASP A 88 -4.78 -14.04 -4.68
N ILE A 89 -4.32 -12.89 -5.19
CA ILE A 89 -5.14 -12.00 -6.03
C ILE A 89 -4.34 -11.66 -7.29
N PRO A 90 -4.87 -11.96 -8.50
CA PRO A 90 -4.16 -11.70 -9.76
C PRO A 90 -4.26 -10.23 -10.19
N HIS A 91 -3.93 -9.33 -9.30
CA HIS A 91 -3.88 -7.89 -9.51
C HIS A 91 -2.69 -7.39 -8.70
N VAL A 92 -1.68 -6.85 -9.37
CA VAL A 92 -0.44 -6.41 -8.74
C VAL A 92 -0.73 -5.58 -7.51
N HIS A 93 -0.08 -5.91 -6.40
CA HIS A 93 -0.12 -5.10 -5.19
C HIS A 93 1.23 -5.19 -4.50
N ILE A 94 1.79 -4.02 -4.23
CA ILE A 94 3.09 -3.92 -3.57
C ILE A 94 2.85 -3.68 -2.10
N HIS A 95 3.37 -4.58 -1.26
CA HIS A 95 3.32 -4.45 0.19
C HIS A 95 4.43 -3.52 0.65
N VAL A 96 4.06 -2.46 1.37
CA VAL A 96 5.00 -1.54 2.01
C VAL A 96 4.65 -1.49 3.49
N PHE A 97 5.56 -1.97 4.33
CA PHE A 97 5.30 -1.97 5.78
C PHE A 97 6.60 -1.87 6.58
N SER A 98 6.46 -1.38 7.81
CA SER A 98 7.58 -1.19 8.72
C SER A 98 8.18 -2.53 9.14
N LEU A 99 9.52 -2.56 9.24
CA LEU A 99 10.27 -3.71 9.72
C LEU A 99 11.09 -3.31 10.94
N PHE A 100 10.88 -4.03 12.03
CA PHE A 100 11.67 -3.88 13.26
C PHE A 100 12.63 -5.05 13.43
N GLY A 101 12.44 -6.13 12.70
CA GLY A 101 13.30 -7.29 12.62
C GLY A 101 12.93 -8.15 11.43
N ILE A 102 13.79 -9.09 11.08
CA ILE A 102 13.58 -9.96 9.92
C ILE A 102 12.33 -10.84 10.06
N ALA A 103 11.94 -11.17 11.26
CA ALA A 103 10.74 -11.98 11.51
C ALA A 103 9.45 -11.29 11.05
N ASP A 104 9.46 -9.96 10.91
CA ASP A 104 8.28 -9.20 10.49
C ASP A 104 7.86 -9.52 9.05
N ILE A 105 8.74 -10.10 8.24
CA ILE A 105 8.37 -10.51 6.88
C ILE A 105 7.65 -11.86 6.83
N ASP A 106 7.60 -12.58 7.93
CA ASP A 106 6.90 -13.86 7.99
C ASP A 106 5.39 -13.64 7.89
N HIS A 107 4.79 -14.18 6.84
CA HIS A 107 3.36 -14.03 6.58
C HIS A 107 2.50 -14.60 7.71
N GLY A 108 3.02 -15.58 8.44
CA GLY A 108 2.33 -16.14 9.62
C GLY A 108 2.16 -15.15 10.76
N ASN A 109 2.89 -14.04 10.76
CA ASN A 109 2.78 -13.00 11.78
C ASN A 109 1.72 -11.95 11.43
N ALA A 110 1.15 -11.98 10.22
CA ALA A 110 0.08 -11.06 9.86
C ALA A 110 -1.19 -11.37 10.66
N LYS A 111 -1.87 -10.32 11.13
CA LYS A 111 -3.07 -10.44 11.95
C LYS A 111 -4.19 -9.58 11.39
N PRO A 112 -5.46 -10.03 11.51
CA PRO A 112 -6.58 -9.20 11.05
C PRO A 112 -6.62 -7.85 11.75
N SER A 113 -6.94 -6.80 11.00
CA SER A 113 -7.21 -5.48 11.57
C SER A 113 -8.64 -5.08 11.27
N SER A 114 -9.24 -4.35 12.22
CA SER A 114 -10.58 -3.78 12.02
C SER A 114 -10.49 -2.53 11.14
N MET A 115 -11.63 -2.12 10.57
CA MET A 115 -11.70 -0.84 9.84
C MET A 115 -11.31 0.32 10.75
N GLN A 116 -11.74 0.28 12.00
CA GLN A 116 -11.42 1.32 12.97
C GLN A 116 -9.91 1.43 13.21
N GLU A 117 -9.22 0.30 13.37
CA GLU A 117 -7.76 0.28 13.51
C GLU A 117 -7.08 0.85 12.27
N ARG A 118 -7.55 0.47 11.07
CA ARG A 118 -7.00 1.00 9.82
C ARG A 118 -7.21 2.50 9.69
N GLU A 119 -8.37 3.01 10.10
CA GLU A 119 -8.66 4.45 10.05
C GLU A 119 -7.71 5.27 10.92
N ILE A 120 -7.31 4.73 12.07
CA ILE A 120 -6.33 5.36 12.95
C ILE A 120 -4.98 5.50 12.22
N GLU A 121 -4.54 4.42 11.58
CA GLU A 121 -3.29 4.45 10.82
C GLU A 121 -3.39 5.34 9.56
N ALA A 122 -4.55 5.33 8.90
CA ALA A 122 -4.80 6.18 7.73
C ALA A 122 -4.63 7.67 8.05
N GLU A 123 -5.08 8.11 9.22
CA GLU A 123 -4.94 9.51 9.62
C GLU A 123 -3.47 9.94 9.71
N LYS A 124 -2.59 9.04 10.15
CA LYS A 124 -1.15 9.31 10.22
C LYS A 124 -0.58 9.58 8.83
N PHE A 125 -0.98 8.77 7.84
CA PHE A 125 -0.54 8.96 6.45
C PHE A 125 -1.15 10.22 5.83
N LYS A 126 -2.42 10.50 6.10
CA LYS A 126 -3.08 11.70 5.59
C LYS A 126 -2.42 12.98 6.12
N LYS A 127 -2.03 12.98 7.38
CA LYS A 127 -1.27 14.09 7.96
C LYS A 127 0.08 14.26 7.28
N TYR A 128 0.76 13.15 7.00
CA TYR A 128 2.03 13.17 6.28
C TYR A 128 1.86 13.75 4.88
N LEU A 129 0.84 13.30 4.16
CA LEU A 129 0.51 13.81 2.82
C LEU A 129 0.24 15.32 2.85
N ASN A 130 -0.51 15.79 3.82
CA ASN A 130 -0.83 17.22 3.94
C ASN A 130 0.39 18.09 4.21
N LYS A 131 1.38 17.58 4.92
CA LYS A 131 2.63 18.29 5.18
C LYS A 131 3.55 18.35 3.98
N ASN A 132 3.44 17.39 3.07
CA ASN A 132 4.40 17.18 1.98
C ASN A 132 3.71 17.22 0.61
N THR A 133 2.82 18.21 0.40
CA THR A 133 2.02 18.34 -0.82
C THR A 133 2.59 19.34 -1.82
N GLU A 134 3.75 19.94 -1.57
CA GLU A 134 4.34 20.89 -2.51
C GLU A 134 4.92 20.15 -3.71
N GLY A 135 4.38 20.43 -4.88
CA GLY A 135 4.81 19.83 -6.13
C GLY A 135 4.31 18.42 -6.33
N SER A 136 5.01 17.66 -7.16
CA SER A 136 4.69 16.26 -7.43
C SER A 136 5.06 15.38 -6.24
N LEU A 137 4.18 14.43 -5.90
CA LEU A 137 4.46 13.51 -4.79
C LEU A 137 5.61 12.55 -5.13
N TRP A 138 5.69 12.11 -6.38
CA TRP A 138 6.78 11.23 -6.85
C TRP A 138 6.96 11.28 -8.38
#